data_55939f1e74bec4b2f5146fd2bc845505
#
_entry.id   55939f1e74bec4b2f5146fd2bc845505
#
_cell.length_a   1.000
_cell.length_b   1.000
_cell.length_c   1.000
_cell.angle_alpha   90.00
_cell.angle_beta   90.00
_cell.angle_gamma   90.00
#
_symmetry.space_group_name_H-M   'P 1'
#
loop_
_entity.id
_entity.type
_entity.pdbx_description
1 polymer ?
#
loop_
_entity_poly.entity_id
_entity_poly.type
_entity_poly.pdbx_seq_one_letter_code
_entity_poly.pdbx_strand_id
1 'polypeptide(L)'
;VISDLDGTLLCRGHHVTKFTKDVIKEIIEKGINFYIASGRSYDQIGYITEQLEVKIPIIAANGARIFDADGNMIYEKGLPKEAAEAILGLDYESIAEGSHLNIFSGNDWIITKGTAQKVYDRVSRDVKVDFKEVPKNELKNLDILKIFYIGEHEQLTNLEKAILKIRNDVNVIFVADYCMEIMAKGANKGAAAKFLLEREGLELKDAVAFGDGENDFEMLTMVGKGYAMGNSIERLRKLLPKDFEFVGANTEDGEAVKLQELFLERAKNV
;
A
#
# COMPACT_ATOMS: atom_id res chain seq x y z
N VAL A 1 15.87 -4.23 -2.45
CA VAL A 1 14.95 -3.21 -3.03
C VAL A 1 13.55 -3.46 -2.51
N ILE A 2 12.83 -2.40 -2.13
CA ILE A 2 11.42 -2.47 -1.74
C ILE A 2 10.65 -1.47 -2.61
N SER A 3 9.67 -1.95 -3.37
CA SER A 3 8.90 -1.14 -4.31
C SER A 3 7.42 -1.10 -3.92
N ASP A 4 6.84 0.10 -3.89
CA ASP A 4 5.38 0.21 -4.00
C ASP A 4 4.91 -0.21 -5.40
N LEU A 5 3.61 -0.45 -5.55
CA LEU A 5 3.01 -0.85 -6.83
C LEU A 5 2.38 0.32 -7.58
N ASP A 6 1.32 0.86 -7.02
CA ASP A 6 0.42 1.79 -7.72
C ASP A 6 1.02 3.20 -7.73
N GLY A 7 1.36 3.70 -8.91
CA GLY A 7 2.05 4.98 -9.02
C GLY A 7 3.58 4.88 -8.87
N THR A 8 4.13 3.69 -8.64
CA THR A 8 5.57 3.42 -8.50
C THR A 8 6.03 2.40 -9.54
N LEU A 9 5.87 1.10 -9.28
CA LEU A 9 6.29 0.03 -10.18
C LEU A 9 5.40 -0.08 -11.44
N LEU A 10 4.10 0.18 -11.28
CA LEU A 10 3.13 0.05 -12.36
C LEU A 10 3.03 1.35 -13.16
N CYS A 11 3.12 1.24 -14.49
CA CYS A 11 2.83 2.34 -15.40
C CYS A 11 1.30 2.53 -15.61
N ARG A 12 0.91 3.45 -16.49
CA ARG A 12 -0.51 3.66 -16.85
C ARG A 12 -1.12 2.34 -17.35
N GLY A 13 -2.34 2.02 -16.88
CA GLY A 13 -3.02 0.78 -17.22
C GLY A 13 -2.64 -0.39 -16.32
N HIS A 14 -2.01 -0.12 -15.18
CA HIS A 14 -1.70 -1.10 -14.12
C HIS A 14 -0.92 -2.32 -14.61
N HIS A 15 0.09 -2.11 -15.44
CA HIS A 15 0.97 -3.17 -15.90
C HIS A 15 2.44 -2.80 -15.71
N VAL A 16 3.31 -3.82 -15.70
CA VAL A 16 4.77 -3.65 -15.67
C VAL A 16 5.27 -3.56 -17.10
N THR A 17 6.09 -2.55 -17.40
CA THR A 17 6.70 -2.43 -18.74
C THR A 17 7.74 -3.53 -18.96
N LYS A 18 8.04 -3.80 -20.22
CA LYS A 18 9.12 -4.76 -20.55
C LYS A 18 10.46 -4.32 -19.97
N PHE A 19 10.76 -3.02 -20.02
CA PHE A 19 12.01 -2.47 -19.52
C PHE A 19 12.11 -2.68 -17.98
N THR A 20 11.07 -2.30 -17.23
CA THR A 20 11.02 -2.51 -15.78
C THR A 20 11.17 -3.99 -15.41
N LYS A 21 10.48 -4.90 -16.12
CA LYS A 21 10.60 -6.34 -15.93
C LYS A 21 12.03 -6.85 -16.15
N ASP A 22 12.67 -6.44 -17.25
CA ASP A 22 14.02 -6.87 -17.58
C ASP A 22 15.03 -6.37 -16.51
N VAL A 23 14.93 -5.12 -16.06
CA VAL A 23 15.78 -4.56 -15.00
C VAL A 23 15.60 -5.31 -13.68
N ILE A 24 14.37 -5.57 -13.25
CA ILE A 24 14.11 -6.32 -12.00
C ILE A 24 14.69 -7.73 -12.07
N LYS A 25 14.50 -8.43 -13.16
CA LYS A 25 15.08 -9.77 -13.34
C LYS A 25 16.62 -9.72 -13.22
N GLU A 26 17.26 -8.78 -13.92
CA GLU A 26 18.72 -8.67 -13.90
C GLU A 26 19.27 -8.34 -12.51
N ILE A 27 18.63 -7.46 -11.73
CA ILE A 27 19.08 -7.19 -10.35
C ILE A 27 18.90 -8.40 -9.43
N ILE A 28 17.80 -9.16 -9.59
CA ILE A 28 17.58 -10.41 -8.84
C ILE A 28 18.65 -11.46 -9.20
N GLU A 29 18.98 -11.64 -10.49
CA GLU A 29 20.04 -12.54 -10.96
C GLU A 29 21.44 -12.15 -10.38
N LYS A 30 21.63 -10.87 -10.07
CA LYS A 30 22.85 -10.39 -9.37
C LYS A 30 22.79 -10.58 -7.85
N GLY A 31 21.74 -11.20 -7.33
CA GLY A 31 21.58 -11.47 -5.91
C GLY A 31 21.01 -10.30 -5.10
N ILE A 32 20.40 -9.30 -5.75
CA ILE A 32 19.69 -8.23 -5.07
C ILE A 32 18.26 -8.70 -4.76
N ASN A 33 17.90 -8.72 -3.48
CA ASN A 33 16.54 -9.06 -3.06
C ASN A 33 15.57 -7.96 -3.49
N PHE A 34 14.42 -8.37 -4.05
CA PHE A 34 13.35 -7.47 -4.47
C PHE A 34 12.04 -7.82 -3.76
N TYR A 35 11.37 -6.82 -3.22
CA TYR A 35 10.13 -6.95 -2.46
C TYR A 35 9.09 -5.99 -2.99
N ILE A 36 7.82 -6.41 -3.01
CA ILE A 36 6.67 -5.54 -3.27
C ILE A 36 6.03 -5.14 -1.96
N ALA A 37 5.66 -3.85 -1.81
CA ALA A 37 4.92 -3.32 -0.67
C ALA A 37 3.71 -2.52 -1.13
N SER A 38 2.48 -3.07 -0.98
CA SER A 38 1.26 -2.47 -1.54
C SER A 38 0.11 -2.38 -0.54
N GLY A 39 -0.81 -1.44 -0.79
CA GLY A 39 -2.11 -1.36 -0.11
C GLY A 39 -3.10 -2.43 -0.56
N ARG A 40 -2.83 -3.10 -1.67
CA ARG A 40 -3.67 -4.17 -2.23
C ARG A 40 -3.62 -5.43 -1.36
N SER A 41 -4.66 -6.28 -1.48
CA SER A 41 -4.61 -7.64 -0.93
C SER A 41 -3.62 -8.51 -1.71
N TYR A 42 -3.20 -9.63 -1.11
CA TYR A 42 -2.29 -10.58 -1.74
C TYR A 42 -2.81 -11.07 -3.11
N ASP A 43 -4.10 -11.43 -3.18
CA ASP A 43 -4.72 -11.93 -4.41
C ASP A 43 -4.74 -10.87 -5.53
N GLN A 44 -4.88 -9.59 -5.15
CA GLN A 44 -4.81 -8.47 -6.09
C GLN A 44 -3.40 -8.16 -6.60
N ILE A 45 -2.37 -8.67 -5.92
CA ILE A 45 -0.97 -8.50 -6.33
C ILE A 45 -0.53 -9.66 -7.23
N GLY A 46 -1.15 -10.84 -7.12
CA GLY A 46 -0.72 -12.06 -7.79
C GLY A 46 -0.47 -11.92 -9.29
N TYR A 47 -1.37 -11.22 -10.01
CA TYR A 47 -1.19 -11.01 -11.45
C TYR A 47 0.05 -10.14 -11.80
N ILE A 48 0.55 -9.33 -10.85
CA ILE A 48 1.77 -8.54 -11.05
C ILE A 48 3.01 -9.42 -10.96
N THR A 49 3.06 -10.31 -9.95
CA THR A 49 4.16 -11.27 -9.82
C THR A 49 4.21 -12.24 -11.00
N GLU A 50 3.05 -12.61 -11.56
CA GLU A 50 2.96 -13.37 -12.81
C GLU A 50 3.54 -12.61 -14.00
N GLN A 51 3.25 -11.29 -14.12
CA GLN A 51 3.85 -10.46 -15.20
C GLN A 51 5.36 -10.34 -15.02
N LEU A 52 5.86 -10.19 -13.80
CA LEU A 52 7.29 -10.13 -13.50
C LEU A 52 7.98 -11.49 -13.72
N GLU A 53 7.24 -12.61 -13.67
CA GLU A 53 7.77 -13.98 -13.75
C GLU A 53 8.85 -14.26 -12.69
N VAL A 54 8.66 -13.71 -11.51
CA VAL A 54 9.56 -13.89 -10.35
C VAL A 54 8.76 -14.27 -9.11
N LYS A 55 9.38 -15.06 -8.23
CA LYS A 55 8.86 -15.35 -6.90
C LYS A 55 9.56 -14.44 -5.91
N ILE A 56 8.82 -13.55 -5.32
CA ILE A 56 9.33 -12.54 -4.38
C ILE A 56 8.40 -12.40 -3.18
N PRO A 57 8.92 -12.06 -2.00
CA PRO A 57 8.10 -11.75 -0.85
C PRO A 57 7.23 -10.50 -1.10
N ILE A 58 6.04 -10.50 -0.48
CA ILE A 58 5.03 -9.46 -0.67
C ILE A 58 4.58 -8.90 0.68
N ILE A 59 4.67 -7.60 0.83
CA ILE A 59 4.03 -6.82 1.88
C ILE A 59 2.68 -6.35 1.31
N ALA A 60 1.59 -6.91 1.83
CA ALA A 60 0.23 -6.62 1.40
C ALA A 60 -0.55 -5.78 2.43
N ALA A 61 -1.68 -5.22 2.01
CA ALA A 61 -2.58 -4.45 2.86
C ALA A 61 -1.84 -3.39 3.71
N ASN A 62 -0.95 -2.60 3.07
CA ASN A 62 -0.12 -1.57 3.71
C ASN A 62 0.70 -2.07 4.92
N GLY A 63 1.20 -3.31 4.87
CA GLY A 63 2.01 -3.89 5.95
C GLY A 63 1.21 -4.64 7.01
N ALA A 64 -0.10 -4.76 6.86
CA ALA A 64 -0.91 -5.59 7.74
C ALA A 64 -0.69 -7.09 7.51
N ARG A 65 -0.21 -7.50 6.33
CA ARG A 65 0.15 -8.87 5.99
C ARG A 65 1.46 -8.95 5.25
N ILE A 66 2.21 -10.03 5.50
CA ILE A 66 3.44 -10.34 4.75
C ILE A 66 3.39 -11.79 4.31
N PHE A 67 3.76 -12.02 3.06
CA PHE A 67 3.87 -13.34 2.45
C PHE A 67 5.31 -13.57 2.00
N ASP A 68 5.79 -14.81 2.17
CA ASP A 68 7.09 -15.21 1.62
C ASP A 68 7.01 -15.41 0.09
N ALA A 69 8.14 -15.73 -0.52
CA ALA A 69 8.24 -15.93 -1.97
C ALA A 69 7.44 -17.14 -2.49
N ASP A 70 7.06 -18.06 -1.62
CA ASP A 70 6.21 -19.22 -1.95
C ASP A 70 4.72 -18.95 -1.70
N GLY A 71 4.37 -17.75 -1.22
CA GLY A 71 2.99 -17.33 -0.97
C GLY A 71 2.45 -17.73 0.41
N ASN A 72 3.31 -18.22 1.33
CA ASN A 72 2.88 -18.50 2.68
C ASN A 72 2.79 -17.20 3.48
N MET A 73 1.68 -17.00 4.19
CA MET A 73 1.53 -15.86 5.09
C MET A 73 2.45 -16.05 6.32
N ILE A 74 3.40 -15.13 6.51
CA ILE A 74 4.39 -15.17 7.60
C ILE A 74 4.16 -14.11 8.67
N TYR A 75 3.24 -13.16 8.43
CA TYR A 75 2.87 -12.12 9.37
C TYR A 75 1.46 -11.59 9.08
N GLU A 76 0.71 -11.31 10.16
CA GLU A 76 -0.58 -10.62 10.09
C GLU A 76 -0.77 -9.70 11.31
N LYS A 77 -1.30 -8.51 11.07
CA LYS A 77 -1.67 -7.54 12.10
C LYS A 77 -3.01 -6.90 11.76
N GLY A 78 -4.08 -7.50 12.26
CA GLY A 78 -5.44 -6.98 12.12
C GLY A 78 -5.72 -5.79 13.03
N LEU A 79 -6.80 -5.07 12.72
CA LEU A 79 -7.31 -3.98 13.53
C LEU A 79 -7.84 -4.53 14.87
N PRO A 80 -7.44 -3.98 16.03
CA PRO A 80 -7.98 -4.43 17.32
C PRO A 80 -9.51 -4.38 17.34
N LYS A 81 -10.14 -5.40 17.89
CA LYS A 81 -11.60 -5.54 17.87
C LYS A 81 -12.33 -4.32 18.47
N GLU A 82 -11.83 -3.82 19.60
CA GLU A 82 -12.39 -2.64 20.26
C GLU A 82 -12.24 -1.37 19.41
N ALA A 83 -11.17 -1.29 18.59
CA ALA A 83 -10.99 -0.20 17.66
C ALA A 83 -11.96 -0.31 16.49
N ALA A 84 -12.10 -1.50 15.91
CA ALA A 84 -13.04 -1.77 14.84
C ALA A 84 -14.49 -1.47 15.27
N GLU A 85 -14.90 -1.97 16.46
CA GLU A 85 -16.25 -1.73 17.01
C GLU A 85 -16.52 -0.24 17.23
N ALA A 86 -15.56 0.50 17.80
CA ALA A 86 -15.70 1.94 18.02
C ALA A 86 -15.84 2.72 16.71
N ILE A 87 -15.05 2.38 15.69
CA ILE A 87 -15.09 3.04 14.38
C ILE A 87 -16.38 2.70 13.63
N LEU A 88 -16.78 1.42 13.63
CA LEU A 88 -18.05 0.98 13.01
C LEU A 88 -19.29 1.54 13.72
N GLY A 89 -19.15 1.92 15.00
CA GLY A 89 -20.20 2.58 15.78
C GLY A 89 -20.39 4.07 15.48
N LEU A 90 -19.47 4.70 14.74
CA LEU A 90 -19.64 6.09 14.30
C LEU A 90 -20.78 6.21 13.28
N ASP A 91 -21.55 7.28 13.39
CA ASP A 91 -22.49 7.70 12.32
C ASP A 91 -21.71 8.40 11.21
N TYR A 92 -20.91 7.61 10.47
CA TYR A 92 -20.06 8.14 9.41
C TYR A 92 -20.87 8.78 8.28
N GLU A 93 -22.12 8.34 8.07
CA GLU A 93 -22.99 8.87 7.03
C GLU A 93 -23.37 10.34 7.30
N SER A 94 -23.54 10.71 8.58
CA SER A 94 -23.74 12.11 8.99
C SER A 94 -22.45 12.93 9.05
N ILE A 95 -21.30 12.31 9.34
CA ILE A 95 -20.00 12.98 9.46
C ILE A 95 -19.36 13.21 8.07
N ALA A 96 -19.51 12.24 7.18
CA ALA A 96 -18.91 12.19 5.86
C ALA A 96 -19.96 11.77 4.80
N GLU A 97 -20.90 12.66 4.55
CA GLU A 97 -22.01 12.41 3.62
C GLU A 97 -21.51 11.97 2.23
N GLY A 98 -22.13 10.96 1.67
CA GLY A 98 -21.76 10.39 0.38
C GLY A 98 -20.51 9.52 0.39
N SER A 99 -19.89 9.29 1.55
CA SER A 99 -18.79 8.33 1.68
C SER A 99 -19.29 6.89 1.82
N HIS A 100 -18.45 5.93 1.45
CA HIS A 100 -18.79 4.50 1.47
C HIS A 100 -17.79 3.73 2.32
N LEU A 101 -18.32 2.99 3.30
CA LEU A 101 -17.60 2.08 4.17
C LEU A 101 -17.22 0.82 3.43
N ASN A 102 -15.94 0.46 3.53
CA ASN A 102 -15.35 -0.75 2.99
C ASN A 102 -14.49 -1.41 4.07
N ILE A 103 -14.36 -2.73 4.03
CA ILE A 103 -13.60 -3.52 5.01
C ILE A 103 -12.80 -4.59 4.25
N PHE A 104 -11.55 -4.82 4.66
CA PHE A 104 -10.88 -6.08 4.37
C PHE A 104 -10.93 -6.98 5.61
N SER A 105 -11.45 -8.21 5.40
CA SER A 105 -11.49 -9.26 6.40
C SER A 105 -11.05 -10.57 5.75
N GLY A 106 -10.01 -11.18 6.25
CA GLY A 106 -9.36 -12.24 5.48
C GLY A 106 -8.90 -11.72 4.11
N ASN A 107 -9.21 -12.46 3.04
CA ASN A 107 -8.95 -12.03 1.66
C ASN A 107 -10.14 -11.28 1.03
N ASP A 108 -11.23 -11.14 1.78
CA ASP A 108 -12.47 -10.60 1.26
C ASP A 108 -12.50 -9.06 1.33
N TRP A 109 -12.92 -8.45 0.24
CA TRP A 109 -13.36 -7.07 0.23
C TRP A 109 -14.86 -7.03 0.54
N ILE A 110 -15.19 -6.51 1.72
CA ILE A 110 -16.53 -6.47 2.27
C ILE A 110 -17.08 -5.06 2.17
N ILE A 111 -18.32 -4.96 1.73
CA ILE A 111 -19.10 -3.72 1.68
C ILE A 111 -20.42 -3.91 2.40
N THR A 112 -21.05 -2.80 2.80
CA THR A 112 -22.39 -2.84 3.38
C THR A 112 -23.40 -3.24 2.31
N LYS A 113 -24.32 -4.15 2.66
CA LYS A 113 -25.37 -4.63 1.75
C LYS A 113 -26.13 -3.46 1.11
N GLY A 114 -26.24 -3.49 -0.22
CA GLY A 114 -26.93 -2.48 -1.02
C GLY A 114 -26.08 -1.28 -1.44
N THR A 115 -24.75 -1.29 -1.19
CA THR A 115 -23.84 -0.21 -1.60
C THR A 115 -22.95 -0.56 -2.80
N ALA A 116 -23.02 -1.80 -3.32
CA ALA A 116 -22.12 -2.31 -4.37
C ALA A 116 -22.01 -1.38 -5.58
N GLN A 117 -23.13 -0.94 -6.15
CA GLN A 117 -23.10 -0.07 -7.33
C GLN A 117 -22.39 1.26 -7.05
N LYS A 118 -22.62 1.87 -5.89
CA LYS A 118 -22.00 3.14 -5.49
C LYS A 118 -20.48 3.02 -5.32
N VAL A 119 -20.02 1.87 -4.80
CA VAL A 119 -18.60 1.58 -4.67
C VAL A 119 -18.00 1.33 -6.05
N TYR A 120 -18.64 0.52 -6.90
CA TYR A 120 -18.19 0.28 -8.28
C TYR A 120 -18.01 1.58 -9.07
N ASP A 121 -18.95 2.49 -8.98
CA ASP A 121 -18.91 3.76 -9.73
C ASP A 121 -17.69 4.63 -9.36
N ARG A 122 -17.14 4.44 -8.16
CA ARG A 122 -15.99 5.21 -7.65
C ARG A 122 -14.63 4.51 -7.76
N VAL A 123 -14.61 3.17 -7.62
CA VAL A 123 -13.34 2.45 -7.43
C VAL A 123 -12.68 2.09 -8.72
N SER A 124 -13.42 1.77 -9.78
CA SER A 124 -12.73 1.41 -11.02
C SER A 124 -13.62 1.17 -12.22
N ARG A 125 -13.19 1.71 -13.33
CA ARG A 125 -13.61 1.28 -14.66
C ARG A 125 -12.76 0.14 -15.21
N ASP A 126 -11.62 -0.17 -14.57
CA ASP A 126 -10.56 -1.01 -15.14
C ASP A 126 -10.18 -2.25 -14.33
N VAL A 127 -10.66 -2.40 -13.09
CA VAL A 127 -10.38 -3.57 -12.25
C VAL A 127 -11.68 -4.32 -11.94
N LYS A 128 -11.74 -5.60 -12.29
CA LYS A 128 -12.83 -6.48 -11.87
C LYS A 128 -12.69 -6.71 -10.36
N VAL A 129 -13.50 -6.03 -9.58
CA VAL A 129 -13.51 -6.16 -8.11
C VAL A 129 -14.67 -7.06 -7.71
N ASP A 130 -14.38 -8.06 -6.90
CA ASP A 130 -15.39 -8.92 -6.29
C ASP A 130 -15.64 -8.47 -4.85
N PHE A 131 -16.89 -8.13 -4.54
CA PHE A 131 -17.30 -7.68 -3.21
C PHE A 131 -18.18 -8.72 -2.53
N LYS A 132 -17.97 -8.92 -1.24
CA LYS A 132 -18.94 -9.58 -0.38
C LYS A 132 -19.84 -8.56 0.30
N GLU A 133 -21.14 -8.63 0.06
CA GLU A 133 -22.11 -7.79 0.76
C GLU A 133 -22.48 -8.40 2.11
N VAL A 134 -22.29 -7.62 3.19
CA VAL A 134 -22.60 -8.02 4.55
C VAL A 134 -23.55 -6.98 5.19
N PRO A 135 -24.60 -7.40 5.93
CA PRO A 135 -25.44 -6.49 6.68
C PRO A 135 -24.65 -5.65 7.69
N LYS A 136 -24.97 -4.36 7.83
CA LYS A 136 -24.26 -3.41 8.72
C LYS A 136 -24.12 -3.93 10.16
N ASN A 137 -25.15 -4.59 10.70
CA ASN A 137 -25.15 -5.14 12.07
C ASN A 137 -24.26 -6.38 12.25
N GLU A 138 -23.80 -7.01 11.18
CA GLU A 138 -22.92 -8.18 11.20
C GLU A 138 -21.44 -7.82 11.05
N LEU A 139 -21.11 -6.62 10.57
CA LEU A 139 -19.73 -6.17 10.34
C LEU A 139 -18.85 -6.27 11.59
N LYS A 140 -19.39 -6.04 12.78
CA LYS A 140 -18.69 -6.14 14.07
C LYS A 140 -18.22 -7.56 14.43
N ASN A 141 -18.72 -8.59 13.73
CA ASN A 141 -18.37 -9.99 13.97
C ASN A 141 -17.20 -10.45 13.10
N LEU A 142 -16.69 -9.57 12.25
CA LEU A 142 -15.59 -9.87 11.34
C LEU A 142 -14.23 -9.67 12.02
N ASP A 143 -13.26 -10.49 11.63
CA ASP A 143 -11.84 -10.24 11.91
C ASP A 143 -11.34 -9.22 10.89
N ILE A 144 -11.32 -7.96 11.29
CA ILE A 144 -11.08 -6.84 10.40
C ILE A 144 -9.58 -6.59 10.27
N LEU A 145 -9.05 -6.71 9.05
CA LEU A 145 -7.68 -6.36 8.74
C LEU A 145 -7.50 -4.84 8.63
N LYS A 146 -8.37 -4.20 7.85
CA LYS A 146 -8.46 -2.74 7.74
C LYS A 146 -9.88 -2.28 7.42
N ILE A 147 -10.20 -1.06 7.81
CA ILE A 147 -11.40 -0.33 7.39
C ILE A 147 -10.93 0.77 6.44
N PHE A 148 -11.69 1.04 5.38
CA PHE A 148 -11.43 2.19 4.54
C PHE A 148 -12.71 2.83 4.05
N TYR A 149 -12.62 4.14 3.81
CA TYR A 149 -13.72 4.94 3.31
C TYR A 149 -13.36 5.56 1.97
N ILE A 150 -14.31 5.49 1.03
CA ILE A 150 -14.20 6.12 -0.28
C ILE A 150 -15.22 7.26 -0.33
N GLY A 151 -14.76 8.48 -0.62
CA GLY A 151 -15.62 9.66 -0.58
C GLY A 151 -14.89 10.92 -1.05
N GLU A 152 -15.52 12.08 -0.85
CA GLU A 152 -14.90 13.37 -1.12
C GLU A 152 -13.86 13.70 -0.03
N HIS A 153 -12.73 14.28 -0.42
CA HIS A 153 -11.58 14.55 0.47
C HIS A 153 -11.96 15.33 1.74
N GLU A 154 -12.76 16.37 1.59
CA GLU A 154 -13.21 17.20 2.71
C GLU A 154 -14.04 16.38 3.72
N GLN A 155 -14.94 15.54 3.22
CA GLN A 155 -15.79 14.67 4.04
C GLN A 155 -14.95 13.61 4.77
N LEU A 156 -14.00 13.00 4.06
CA LEU A 156 -13.07 12.04 4.66
C LEU A 156 -12.16 12.69 5.72
N THR A 157 -11.74 13.94 5.52
CA THR A 157 -10.98 14.70 6.52
C THR A 157 -11.79 14.95 7.80
N ASN A 158 -13.10 15.18 7.69
CA ASN A 158 -13.97 15.30 8.86
C ASN A 158 -14.09 13.98 9.61
N LEU A 159 -14.20 12.88 8.87
CA LEU A 159 -14.25 11.53 9.45
C LEU A 159 -12.91 11.14 10.11
N GLU A 160 -11.77 11.46 9.49
CA GLU A 160 -10.44 11.31 10.10
C GLU A 160 -10.38 11.95 11.49
N LYS A 161 -10.78 13.22 11.60
CA LYS A 161 -10.80 13.94 12.88
C LYS A 161 -11.70 13.28 13.92
N ALA A 162 -12.86 12.79 13.50
CA ALA A 162 -13.80 12.09 14.38
C ALA A 162 -13.23 10.76 14.88
N ILE A 163 -12.58 9.97 14.00
CA ILE A 163 -11.93 8.72 14.35
C ILE A 163 -10.78 8.96 15.32
N LEU A 164 -9.86 9.88 15.00
CA LEU A 164 -8.71 10.19 15.85
C LEU A 164 -9.08 10.77 17.23
N LYS A 165 -10.27 11.37 17.35
CA LYS A 165 -10.80 11.83 18.63
C LYS A 165 -11.22 10.68 19.55
N ILE A 166 -11.70 9.57 19.00
CA ILE A 166 -12.16 8.40 19.79
C ILE A 166 -11.11 7.30 19.89
N ARG A 167 -10.17 7.22 18.92
CA ARG A 167 -9.10 6.19 18.84
C ARG A 167 -7.80 6.83 18.42
N ASN A 168 -6.81 6.84 19.31
CA ASN A 168 -5.44 7.31 19.03
C ASN A 168 -4.43 6.16 18.87
N ASP A 169 -4.92 4.93 18.90
CA ASP A 169 -4.19 3.68 18.79
C ASP A 169 -4.39 2.98 17.43
N VAL A 170 -4.82 3.73 16.44
CA VAL A 170 -4.93 3.32 15.03
C VAL A 170 -4.08 4.23 14.14
N ASN A 171 -3.71 3.74 12.97
CA ASN A 171 -3.19 4.54 11.88
C ASN A 171 -4.34 4.93 10.96
N VAL A 172 -4.45 6.21 10.63
CA VAL A 172 -5.38 6.74 9.63
C VAL A 172 -4.55 7.41 8.55
N ILE A 173 -4.67 6.97 7.32
CA ILE A 173 -3.88 7.46 6.18
C ILE A 173 -4.75 7.67 4.95
N PHE A 174 -4.39 8.65 4.12
CA PHE A 174 -4.95 8.82 2.78
C PHE A 174 -4.03 8.13 1.76
N VAL A 175 -4.55 7.08 1.11
CA VAL A 175 -3.85 6.41 0.01
C VAL A 175 -4.13 7.07 -1.34
N ALA A 176 -5.22 7.84 -1.40
CA ALA A 176 -5.58 8.74 -2.50
C ALA A 176 -6.48 9.85 -1.93
N ASP A 177 -6.68 10.93 -2.67
CA ASP A 177 -7.54 12.05 -2.24
C ASP A 177 -8.97 11.59 -1.89
N TYR A 178 -9.44 10.55 -2.54
CA TYR A 178 -10.79 9.99 -2.38
C TYR A 178 -10.84 8.71 -1.53
N CYS A 179 -9.71 8.27 -0.95
CA CYS A 179 -9.64 7.01 -0.20
C CYS A 179 -8.79 7.17 1.08
N MET A 180 -9.44 6.94 2.22
CA MET A 180 -8.86 6.97 3.56
C MET A 180 -8.90 5.59 4.19
N GLU A 181 -7.77 5.08 4.66
CA GLU A 181 -7.63 3.77 5.30
C GLU A 181 -7.34 3.88 6.79
N ILE A 182 -7.90 2.95 7.56
CA ILE A 182 -7.71 2.81 9.01
C ILE A 182 -7.17 1.41 9.30
N MET A 183 -6.01 1.35 9.94
CA MET A 183 -5.29 0.12 10.25
C MET A 183 -4.84 0.09 11.70
N ALA A 184 -4.40 -1.06 12.18
CA ALA A 184 -3.76 -1.18 13.48
C ALA A 184 -2.54 -0.28 13.58
N LYS A 185 -2.33 0.34 14.74
CA LYS A 185 -1.13 1.15 15.00
C LYS A 185 0.13 0.33 14.75
N GLY A 186 1.05 0.89 13.95
CA GLY A 186 2.28 0.22 13.55
C GLY A 186 2.10 -0.86 12.46
N ALA A 187 0.89 -1.02 11.88
CA ALA A 187 0.74 -1.67 10.59
C ALA A 187 0.99 -0.61 9.52
N ASN A 188 2.19 -0.57 8.97
CA ASN A 188 2.60 0.28 7.86
C ASN A 188 3.70 -0.41 7.05
N LYS A 189 3.94 0.05 5.84
CA LYS A 189 4.93 -0.55 4.92
C LYS A 189 6.35 -0.54 5.49
N GLY A 190 6.74 0.49 6.24
CA GLY A 190 8.06 0.59 6.86
C GLY A 190 8.30 -0.45 7.96
N ALA A 191 7.33 -0.64 8.86
CA ALA A 191 7.40 -1.67 9.90
C ALA A 191 7.41 -3.08 9.31
N ALA A 192 6.61 -3.32 8.28
CA ALA A 192 6.58 -4.60 7.56
C ALA A 192 7.90 -4.87 6.81
N ALA A 193 8.46 -3.84 6.17
CA ALA A 193 9.77 -3.92 5.53
C ALA A 193 10.86 -4.29 6.54
N LYS A 194 10.86 -3.63 7.71
CA LYS A 194 11.78 -3.97 8.80
C LYS A 194 11.69 -5.44 9.20
N PHE A 195 10.46 -5.92 9.47
CA PHE A 195 10.22 -7.32 9.84
C PHE A 195 10.79 -8.29 8.79
N LEU A 196 10.53 -8.01 7.50
CA LEU A 196 10.96 -8.89 6.41
C LEU A 196 12.49 -8.89 6.25
N LEU A 197 13.12 -7.73 6.31
CA LEU A 197 14.57 -7.60 6.23
C LEU A 197 15.28 -8.30 7.40
N GLU A 198 14.81 -8.08 8.64
CA GLU A 198 15.37 -8.74 9.83
C GLU A 198 15.26 -10.27 9.74
N ARG A 199 14.19 -10.81 9.18
CA ARG A 199 14.01 -12.24 8.95
C ARG A 199 15.05 -12.82 7.98
N GLU A 200 15.52 -12.01 7.04
CA GLU A 200 16.55 -12.38 6.05
C GLU A 200 17.97 -11.99 6.49
N GLY A 201 18.13 -11.51 7.72
CA GLY A 201 19.43 -11.12 8.28
C GLY A 201 19.96 -9.78 7.74
N LEU A 202 19.05 -8.94 7.20
CA LEU A 202 19.34 -7.61 6.68
C LEU A 202 18.86 -6.52 7.65
N GLU A 203 19.42 -5.33 7.53
CA GLU A 203 18.98 -4.15 8.26
C GLU A 203 18.31 -3.15 7.31
N LEU A 204 17.48 -2.25 7.85
CA LEU A 204 16.86 -1.18 7.06
C LEU A 204 17.87 -0.33 6.28
N LYS A 205 19.06 -0.11 6.85
CA LYS A 205 20.14 0.66 6.19
C LYS A 205 20.67 -0.01 4.91
N ASP A 206 20.47 -1.32 4.75
CA ASP A 206 20.91 -2.11 3.59
C ASP A 206 19.89 -2.06 2.43
N ALA A 207 18.73 -1.43 2.66
CA ALA A 207 17.66 -1.38 1.70
C ALA A 207 17.53 -0.03 1.00
N VAL A 208 17.07 -0.08 -0.25
CA VAL A 208 16.53 1.06 -0.99
C VAL A 208 15.03 0.87 -1.16
N ALA A 209 14.24 1.96 -1.14
CA ALA A 209 12.80 1.89 -1.32
C ALA A 209 12.29 2.96 -2.29
N PHE A 210 11.20 2.64 -2.98
CA PHE A 210 10.50 3.52 -3.92
C PHE A 210 9.02 3.62 -3.57
N GLY A 211 8.42 4.82 -3.70
CA GLY A 211 7.03 5.04 -3.38
C GLY A 211 6.53 6.41 -3.84
N ASP A 212 5.22 6.60 -3.90
CA ASP A 212 4.58 7.84 -4.36
C ASP A 212 3.44 8.34 -3.46
N GLY A 213 2.93 7.49 -2.58
CA GLY A 213 1.80 7.75 -1.68
C GLY A 213 2.19 8.09 -0.24
N GLU A 214 1.24 8.63 0.54
CA GLU A 214 1.44 8.89 1.97
C GLU A 214 1.77 7.61 2.75
N ASN A 215 1.20 6.48 2.36
CA ASN A 215 1.45 5.16 2.93
C ASN A 215 2.87 4.63 2.73
N ASP A 216 3.68 5.31 1.91
CA ASP A 216 5.09 4.98 1.69
C ASP A 216 6.03 5.77 2.61
N PHE A 217 5.52 6.79 3.31
CA PHE A 217 6.35 7.72 4.09
C PHE A 217 7.29 7.01 5.05
N GLU A 218 6.78 6.08 5.89
CA GLU A 218 7.60 5.34 6.83
C GLU A 218 8.63 4.47 6.10
N MET A 219 8.21 3.76 5.05
CA MET A 219 9.11 2.92 4.25
C MET A 219 10.24 3.74 3.65
N LEU A 220 9.92 4.87 3.01
CA LEU A 220 10.90 5.75 2.37
C LEU A 220 11.88 6.39 3.35
N THR A 221 11.42 6.73 4.56
CA THR A 221 12.23 7.45 5.55
C THR A 221 12.99 6.55 6.52
N MET A 222 12.61 5.27 6.63
CA MET A 222 13.26 4.30 7.53
C MET A 222 14.40 3.53 6.88
N VAL A 223 14.39 3.33 5.57
CA VAL A 223 15.43 2.58 4.83
C VAL A 223 16.72 3.39 4.67
N GLY A 224 17.81 2.74 4.27
CA GLY A 224 19.09 3.39 4.01
C GLY A 224 19.01 4.46 2.94
N LYS A 225 18.22 4.22 1.89
CA LYS A 225 17.93 5.23 0.85
C LYS A 225 16.52 5.10 0.31
N GLY A 226 15.70 6.10 0.56
CA GLY A 226 14.37 6.23 -0.05
C GLY A 226 14.39 7.11 -1.29
N TYR A 227 13.56 6.79 -2.27
CA TYR A 227 13.32 7.56 -3.49
C TYR A 227 11.82 7.78 -3.67
N ALA A 228 11.40 9.04 -3.72
CA ALA A 228 10.03 9.39 -4.05
C ALA A 228 9.86 9.49 -5.57
N MET A 229 8.73 9.02 -6.08
CA MET A 229 8.45 9.10 -7.52
C MET A 229 8.14 10.54 -7.96
N GLY A 230 8.44 10.85 -9.21
CA GLY A 230 8.15 12.17 -9.82
C GLY A 230 6.66 12.52 -9.84
N ASN A 231 5.79 11.52 -9.83
CA ASN A 231 4.33 11.64 -9.74
C ASN A 231 3.77 11.59 -8.31
N SER A 232 4.62 11.61 -7.27
CA SER A 232 4.19 11.54 -5.87
C SER A 232 3.12 12.56 -5.52
N ILE A 233 2.14 12.13 -4.71
CA ILE A 233 1.05 13.00 -4.24
C ILE A 233 1.57 14.14 -3.36
N GLU A 234 0.84 15.24 -3.33
CA GLU A 234 1.21 16.47 -2.62
C GLU A 234 1.36 16.26 -1.09
N ARG A 235 0.54 15.38 -0.49
CA ARG A 235 0.65 15.05 0.94
C ARG A 235 2.00 14.41 1.26
N LEU A 236 2.44 13.42 0.48
CA LEU A 236 3.75 12.81 0.67
C LEU A 236 4.87 13.86 0.51
N ARG A 237 4.81 14.69 -0.54
CA ARG A 237 5.80 15.74 -0.79
C ARG A 237 5.97 16.70 0.38
N LYS A 238 4.88 17.03 1.08
CA LYS A 238 4.91 17.90 2.27
C LYS A 238 5.48 17.24 3.52
N LEU A 239 5.35 15.91 3.64
CA LEU A 239 5.86 15.13 4.78
C LEU A 239 7.36 14.85 4.64
N LEU A 240 7.86 14.68 3.44
CA LEU A 240 9.27 14.35 3.18
C LEU A 240 10.20 15.53 3.51
N PRO A 241 11.45 15.26 3.93
CA PRO A 241 12.48 16.28 4.08
C PRO A 241 12.67 17.07 2.78
N LYS A 242 13.05 18.36 2.89
CA LYS A 242 13.19 19.26 1.72
C LYS A 242 14.25 18.80 0.70
N ASP A 243 15.24 18.07 1.16
CA ASP A 243 16.35 17.51 0.37
C ASP A 243 16.12 16.06 -0.03
N PHE A 244 14.88 15.54 0.14
CA PHE A 244 14.55 14.16 -0.24
C PHE A 244 14.65 13.98 -1.76
N GLU A 245 15.23 12.85 -2.19
CA GLU A 245 15.49 12.60 -3.60
C GLU A 245 14.25 12.08 -4.33
N PHE A 246 13.93 12.72 -5.47
CA PHE A 246 12.88 12.30 -6.37
C PHE A 246 13.48 11.71 -7.64
N VAL A 247 12.88 10.62 -8.13
CA VAL A 247 13.21 9.97 -9.39
C VAL A 247 12.18 10.32 -10.47
N GLY A 248 12.30 9.74 -11.67
CA GLY A 248 11.31 9.92 -12.75
C GLY A 248 9.91 9.46 -12.34
N ALA A 249 8.91 9.82 -13.13
CA ALA A 249 7.55 9.34 -12.92
C ALA A 249 7.42 7.85 -13.27
N ASN A 250 6.41 7.17 -12.70
CA ASN A 250 6.10 5.78 -13.02
C ASN A 250 5.76 5.55 -14.51
N THR A 251 5.24 6.58 -15.19
CA THR A 251 4.96 6.57 -16.63
C THR A 251 6.21 6.66 -17.51
N GLU A 252 7.36 6.90 -16.91
CA GLU A 252 8.69 7.04 -17.54
C GLU A 252 9.65 5.95 -17.05
N ASP A 253 9.13 4.87 -16.45
CA ASP A 253 9.91 3.80 -15.80
C ASP A 253 10.91 4.33 -14.76
N GLY A 254 10.56 5.40 -14.04
CA GLY A 254 11.49 6.16 -13.18
C GLY A 254 12.19 5.31 -12.11
N GLU A 255 11.51 4.34 -11.53
CA GLU A 255 12.12 3.36 -10.61
C GLU A 255 13.14 2.49 -11.34
N ALA A 256 12.78 1.88 -12.47
CA ALA A 256 13.66 0.97 -13.21
C ALA A 256 14.92 1.68 -13.74
N VAL A 257 14.78 2.93 -14.21
CA VAL A 257 15.92 3.77 -14.59
C VAL A 257 16.88 3.94 -13.40
N LYS A 258 16.34 4.25 -12.21
CA LYS A 258 17.16 4.42 -11.01
C LYS A 258 17.79 3.10 -10.54
N LEU A 259 17.08 1.99 -10.62
CA LEU A 259 17.62 0.66 -10.32
C LEU A 259 18.76 0.28 -11.25
N GLN A 260 18.62 0.58 -12.54
CA GLN A 260 19.70 0.37 -13.53
C GLN A 260 20.94 1.17 -13.16
N GLU A 261 20.78 2.46 -12.81
CA GLU A 261 21.87 3.33 -12.35
C GLU A 261 22.57 2.75 -11.12
N LEU A 262 21.80 2.31 -10.11
CA LEU A 262 22.34 1.85 -8.83
C LEU A 262 23.04 0.48 -8.92
N PHE A 263 22.53 -0.45 -9.72
CA PHE A 263 22.92 -1.85 -9.62
C PHE A 263 23.47 -2.45 -10.93
N LEU A 264 23.16 -1.85 -12.09
CA LEU A 264 23.50 -2.44 -13.38
C LEU A 264 24.55 -1.62 -14.13
N GLU A 265 24.56 -0.31 -14.01
CA GLU A 265 25.61 0.50 -14.61
C GLU A 265 26.91 0.27 -13.83
N ARG A 266 27.94 -0.16 -14.52
CA ARG A 266 29.30 -0.14 -13.95
C ARG A 266 29.61 1.30 -13.62
N ALA A 267 29.99 1.58 -12.36
CA ALA A 267 30.68 2.83 -12.06
C ALA A 267 31.73 3.04 -13.17
N LYS A 268 31.57 4.07 -13.97
CA LYS A 268 32.62 4.51 -14.89
C LYS A 268 33.73 4.96 -13.99
N ASN A 269 34.61 3.99 -13.64
CA ASN A 269 35.84 4.31 -12.90
C ASN A 269 36.66 5.24 -13.78
N VAL A 270 36.79 6.43 -13.29
CA VAL A 270 37.82 7.41 -13.65
C VAL A 270 39.19 6.83 -13.27
#